data_09c54a47d6e8e08642358ede25225588
#
_entry.id   09c54a47d6e8e08642358ede25225588
#
_cell.length_a   1.000
_cell.length_b   1.000
_cell.length_c   1.000
_cell.angle_alpha   90.00
_cell.angle_beta   90.00
_cell.angle_gamma   90.00
#
_symmetry.space_group_name_H-M   'P 1'
#
loop_
_entity.id
_entity.type
_entity.pdbx_description
1 polymer ?
#
loop_
_entity_poly.entity_id
_entity_poly.type
_entity_poly.pdbx_seq_one_letter_code
_entity_poly.pdbx_strand_id
1 'polypeptide(L)'
;MNQLLINISGVEVDLSNLSKNRLNLFWEDPFFRSHLPIGNEDIFKRRTKSIFKIGKWGNKIEFISFPFRMISKIIPKLLEEKSFLLHASGLFYKESLIILIGPSGFGKSTITGKLLIKGCKLVGDDKIILSDKRVVCGNPIISLREKDIVRSLCLKFKIGIKSSNFTNKFYLELPKAHIINNHEFKRVFIIKARLNNLKFKCLKLKPSNVSFDLFSDVLATARGFESFSVDPPIISPKINCPDKIFKKTLENINIITYNNKDNLFYMEGNQSKVSQEILKLVRK
;
A
#
# COMPACT_ATOMS: atom_id res chain seq x y z
N MET A 1 -25.51 21.06 5.27
CA MET A 1 -25.04 19.69 5.00
C MET A 1 -23.69 19.51 5.66
N ASN A 2 -23.51 18.49 6.49
CA ASN A 2 -22.22 18.23 7.09
C ASN A 2 -21.30 17.68 5.99
N GLN A 3 -20.18 18.35 5.72
CA GLN A 3 -19.15 17.86 4.82
C GLN A 3 -18.49 16.64 5.46
N LEU A 4 -18.42 15.54 4.73
CA LEU A 4 -17.67 14.36 5.14
C LEU A 4 -16.32 14.40 4.43
N LEU A 5 -15.27 14.65 5.20
CA LEU A 5 -13.91 14.76 4.71
C LEU A 5 -13.08 13.57 5.20
N ILE A 6 -12.25 13.03 4.32
CA ILE A 6 -11.19 12.07 4.68
C ILE A 6 -9.85 12.77 4.45
N ASN A 7 -8.96 12.66 5.40
CA ASN A 7 -7.58 13.10 5.23
C ASN A 7 -6.70 11.90 4.84
N ILE A 8 -5.99 12.01 3.73
CA ILE A 8 -5.02 11.01 3.29
C ILE A 8 -3.66 11.71 3.17
N SER A 9 -2.82 11.55 4.19
CA SER A 9 -1.47 12.15 4.24
C SER A 9 -1.47 13.66 3.98
N GLY A 10 -2.35 14.41 4.65
CA GLY A 10 -2.47 15.86 4.49
C GLY A 10 -3.38 16.31 3.35
N VAL A 11 -3.83 15.39 2.49
CA VAL A 11 -4.78 15.70 1.40
C VAL A 11 -6.19 15.40 1.85
N GLU A 12 -7.04 16.44 1.95
CA GLU A 12 -8.45 16.27 2.29
C GLU A 12 -9.30 15.94 1.05
N VAL A 13 -10.10 14.90 1.17
CA VAL A 13 -11.02 14.45 0.11
C VAL A 13 -12.45 14.55 0.60
N ASP A 14 -13.28 15.32 -0.12
CA ASP A 14 -14.70 15.50 0.20
C ASP A 14 -15.54 14.34 -0.37
N LEU A 15 -16.19 13.60 0.52
CA LEU A 15 -17.10 12.49 0.22
C LEU A 15 -18.59 12.88 0.28
N SER A 16 -18.92 14.15 0.47
CA SER A 16 -20.32 14.62 0.63
C SER A 16 -21.23 14.27 -0.54
N ASN A 17 -20.65 14.04 -1.73
CA ASN A 17 -21.40 13.68 -2.93
C ASN A 17 -21.77 12.18 -3.01
N LEU A 18 -21.32 11.36 -2.06
CA LEU A 18 -21.75 9.96 -1.97
C LEU A 18 -23.11 9.88 -1.27
N SER A 19 -24.01 9.03 -1.78
CA SER A 19 -25.23 8.72 -1.08
C SER A 19 -24.92 8.05 0.27
N LYS A 20 -25.83 8.21 1.26
CA LYS A 20 -25.67 7.61 2.60
C LYS A 20 -25.37 6.09 2.53
N ASN A 21 -26.09 5.37 1.66
CA ASN A 21 -25.88 3.93 1.49
C ASN A 21 -24.50 3.59 0.93
N ARG A 22 -23.96 4.39 0.02
CA ARG A 22 -22.61 4.21 -0.53
C ARG A 22 -21.53 4.57 0.49
N LEU A 23 -21.75 5.58 1.30
CA LEU A 23 -20.87 5.91 2.41
C LEU A 23 -20.83 4.80 3.45
N ASN A 24 -21.98 4.25 3.85
CA ASN A 24 -22.03 3.14 4.76
C ASN A 24 -21.28 1.94 4.19
N LEU A 25 -21.53 1.56 2.93
CA LEU A 25 -20.84 0.46 2.28
C LEU A 25 -19.32 0.69 2.21
N PHE A 26 -18.88 1.93 1.95
CA PHE A 26 -17.47 2.29 1.95
C PHE A 26 -16.80 2.08 3.32
N TRP A 27 -17.50 2.41 4.41
CA TRP A 27 -16.97 2.24 5.76
C TRP A 27 -17.08 0.81 6.31
N GLU A 28 -18.14 0.12 5.97
CA GLU A 28 -18.45 -1.22 6.50
C GLU A 28 -17.69 -2.30 5.75
N ASP A 29 -17.60 -2.21 4.41
CA ASP A 29 -16.92 -3.23 3.62
C ASP A 29 -15.40 -2.98 3.59
N PRO A 30 -14.60 -3.90 4.13
CA PRO A 30 -13.15 -3.76 4.26
C PRO A 30 -12.43 -3.71 2.92
N PHE A 31 -13.04 -4.14 1.81
CA PHE A 31 -12.46 -4.05 0.46
C PHE A 31 -12.11 -2.61 0.13
N PHE A 32 -13.03 -1.66 0.31
CA PHE A 32 -12.79 -0.25 -0.03
C PHE A 32 -11.69 0.36 0.83
N ARG A 33 -11.72 0.08 2.13
CA ARG A 33 -10.72 0.60 3.06
C ARG A 33 -9.33 -0.01 2.83
N SER A 34 -9.27 -1.27 2.40
CA SER A 34 -8.00 -1.97 2.15
C SER A 34 -7.20 -1.41 0.98
N HIS A 35 -7.76 -0.54 0.17
CA HIS A 35 -7.09 0.08 -0.97
C HIS A 35 -6.66 1.53 -0.69
N LEU A 36 -6.92 2.06 0.50
CA LEU A 36 -6.55 3.43 0.85
C LEU A 36 -5.44 3.44 1.90
N PRO A 37 -4.39 4.23 1.69
CA PRO A 37 -3.33 4.43 2.67
C PRO A 37 -3.79 5.41 3.75
N ILE A 38 -4.86 5.06 4.47
CA ILE A 38 -5.43 5.88 5.54
C ILE A 38 -4.86 5.39 6.86
N GLY A 39 -4.00 6.18 7.48
CA GLY A 39 -3.58 5.96 8.84
C GLY A 39 -4.78 6.02 9.82
N ASN A 40 -4.69 5.32 10.94
CA ASN A 40 -5.79 5.26 11.92
C ASN A 40 -6.17 6.63 12.55
N GLU A 41 -5.39 7.69 12.31
CA GLU A 41 -5.59 9.00 12.92
C GLU A 41 -6.32 10.01 12.04
N ASP A 42 -6.45 9.72 10.73
CA ASP A 42 -6.90 10.70 9.73
C ASP A 42 -8.40 10.68 9.44
N ILE A 43 -9.16 9.88 10.16
CA ILE A 43 -10.60 9.82 10.01
C ILE A 43 -11.22 10.87 10.94
N PHE A 44 -11.68 11.98 10.36
CA PHE A 44 -12.42 13.08 11.04
C PHE A 44 -11.60 14.15 11.76
N LYS A 45 -11.05 15.12 11.01
CA LYS A 45 -10.88 16.48 11.52
C LYS A 45 -11.35 17.54 10.49
N ARG A 46 -12.10 18.50 10.99
CA ARG A 46 -12.64 19.64 10.23
C ARG A 46 -11.54 20.61 9.79
N ARG A 47 -11.63 21.02 8.53
CA ARG A 47 -11.09 22.24 7.87
C ARG A 47 -9.59 22.34 7.64
N THR A 48 -9.18 22.24 6.37
CA THR A 48 -8.11 23.05 5.75
C THR A 48 -8.22 23.12 4.21
N LYS A 49 -7.35 23.87 3.58
CA LYS A 49 -7.53 24.66 2.35
C LYS A 49 -7.59 23.98 0.98
N SER A 50 -7.50 22.68 0.84
CA SER A 50 -7.59 22.03 -0.48
C SER A 50 -8.52 20.83 -0.47
N ILE A 51 -9.77 21.07 -0.82
CA ILE A 51 -10.84 20.05 -0.86
C ILE A 51 -10.99 19.54 -2.29
N PHE A 52 -10.75 18.23 -2.51
CA PHE A 52 -11.08 17.59 -3.77
C PHE A 52 -12.53 17.12 -3.76
N LYS A 53 -13.38 17.75 -4.59
CA LYS A 53 -14.75 17.30 -4.79
C LYS A 53 -14.81 16.11 -5.74
N ILE A 54 -15.38 15.02 -5.27
CA ILE A 54 -15.66 13.84 -6.10
C ILE A 54 -16.99 14.04 -6.79
N GLY A 55 -16.99 13.92 -8.13
CA GLY A 55 -18.21 14.07 -8.94
C GLY A 55 -19.28 13.01 -8.64
N LYS A 56 -20.50 13.20 -9.15
CA LYS A 56 -21.59 12.23 -9.02
C LYS A 56 -21.21 10.88 -9.64
N TRP A 57 -21.56 9.79 -8.97
CA TRP A 57 -21.26 8.41 -9.37
C TRP A 57 -22.51 7.71 -9.85
N GLY A 58 -22.50 7.21 -11.08
CA GLY A 58 -23.69 6.69 -11.73
C GLY A 58 -24.00 5.21 -11.45
N ASN A 59 -23.02 4.31 -11.53
CA ASN A 59 -23.28 2.86 -11.51
C ASN A 59 -22.38 2.07 -10.53
N LYS A 60 -22.60 0.75 -10.43
CA LYS A 60 -21.88 -0.16 -9.52
C LYS A 60 -20.37 -0.25 -9.84
N ILE A 61 -20.00 -0.28 -11.12
CA ILE A 61 -18.60 -0.40 -11.57
C ILE A 61 -17.82 0.86 -11.16
N GLU A 62 -18.41 2.04 -11.33
CA GLU A 62 -17.80 3.29 -10.90
C GLU A 62 -17.56 3.31 -9.39
N PHE A 63 -18.45 2.73 -8.61
CA PHE A 63 -18.29 2.66 -7.17
C PHE A 63 -17.17 1.71 -6.74
N ILE A 64 -17.02 0.54 -7.39
CA ILE A 64 -15.92 -0.38 -7.13
C ILE A 64 -14.55 0.26 -7.45
N SER A 65 -14.49 1.09 -8.48
CA SER A 65 -13.28 1.84 -8.85
C SER A 65 -12.99 3.06 -7.99
N PHE A 66 -13.87 3.41 -7.07
CA PHE A 66 -13.80 4.61 -6.26
C PHE A 66 -12.48 4.78 -5.48
N PRO A 67 -11.94 3.78 -4.74
CA PRO A 67 -10.68 3.94 -4.03
C PRO A 67 -9.51 4.33 -4.95
N PHE A 68 -9.47 3.75 -6.15
CA PHE A 68 -8.40 4.00 -7.13
C PHE A 68 -8.49 5.39 -7.72
N ARG A 69 -9.70 5.87 -7.99
CA ARG A 69 -9.91 7.25 -8.46
C ARG A 69 -9.60 8.28 -7.37
N MET A 70 -9.83 7.96 -6.11
CA MET A 70 -9.38 8.81 -5.00
C MET A 70 -7.86 8.90 -4.97
N ILE A 71 -7.17 7.76 -5.02
CA ILE A 71 -5.72 7.70 -5.03
C ILE A 71 -5.15 8.50 -6.19
N SER A 72 -5.66 8.32 -7.41
CA SER A 72 -5.15 9.05 -8.58
C SER A 72 -5.27 10.56 -8.45
N LYS A 73 -6.26 11.07 -7.71
CA LYS A 73 -6.42 12.51 -7.46
C LYS A 73 -5.47 13.07 -6.41
N ILE A 74 -5.08 12.27 -5.42
CA ILE A 74 -4.18 12.73 -4.36
C ILE A 74 -2.70 12.62 -4.74
N ILE A 75 -2.35 11.76 -5.70
CA ILE A 75 -0.95 11.53 -6.10
C ILE A 75 -0.21 12.82 -6.49
N PRO A 76 -0.74 13.72 -7.33
CA PRO A 76 -0.03 14.95 -7.68
C PRO A 76 0.36 15.75 -6.44
N LYS A 77 -0.55 15.86 -5.47
CA LYS A 77 -0.29 16.57 -4.22
C LYS A 77 0.79 15.89 -3.37
N LEU A 78 0.76 14.56 -3.25
CA LEU A 78 1.81 13.81 -2.56
C LEU A 78 3.18 14.05 -3.20
N LEU A 79 3.24 14.03 -4.53
CA LEU A 79 4.48 14.25 -5.26
C LEU A 79 5.03 15.68 -5.07
N GLU A 80 4.15 16.70 -5.02
CA GLU A 80 4.53 18.07 -4.66
C GLU A 80 5.17 18.13 -3.27
N GLU A 81 4.67 17.36 -2.32
CA GLU A 81 5.19 17.24 -0.95
C GLU A 81 6.39 16.30 -0.82
N LYS A 82 7.01 15.91 -1.93
CA LYS A 82 8.15 14.97 -1.99
C LYS A 82 7.83 13.57 -1.42
N SER A 83 6.56 13.23 -1.37
CA SER A 83 6.08 11.92 -0.98
C SER A 83 5.57 11.17 -2.21
N PHE A 84 5.66 9.86 -2.21
CA PHE A 84 5.15 9.02 -3.28
C PHE A 84 4.48 7.76 -2.75
N LEU A 85 3.47 7.32 -3.45
CA LEU A 85 2.68 6.15 -3.11
C LEU A 85 3.14 4.95 -3.94
N LEU A 86 3.35 3.83 -3.26
CA LEU A 86 3.72 2.54 -3.86
C LEU A 86 2.60 1.52 -3.65
N HIS A 87 2.35 0.72 -4.66
CA HIS A 87 1.58 -0.53 -4.56
C HIS A 87 2.48 -1.64 -4.01
N ALA A 88 2.78 -1.56 -2.74
CA ALA A 88 3.70 -2.43 -2.05
C ALA A 88 3.19 -2.77 -0.66
N SER A 89 3.71 -3.85 -0.08
CA SER A 89 3.55 -4.08 1.37
C SER A 89 4.79 -3.59 2.09
N GLY A 90 4.60 -2.81 3.14
CA GLY A 90 5.65 -2.26 3.98
C GLY A 90 5.62 -2.82 5.40
N LEU A 91 6.77 -3.19 5.91
CA LEU A 91 6.96 -3.69 7.27
C LEU A 91 8.16 -3.01 7.92
N PHE A 92 8.13 -2.94 9.24
CA PHE A 92 9.21 -2.39 10.03
C PHE A 92 9.74 -3.45 10.99
N TYR A 93 11.05 -3.64 10.99
CA TYR A 93 11.72 -4.50 11.95
C TYR A 93 12.94 -3.79 12.52
N LYS A 94 12.95 -3.53 13.84
CA LYS A 94 13.93 -2.67 14.49
C LYS A 94 13.96 -1.28 13.79
N GLU A 95 15.07 -0.90 13.17
CA GLU A 95 15.25 0.38 12.46
C GLU A 95 15.23 0.25 10.93
N SER A 96 14.80 -0.92 10.43
CA SER A 96 14.81 -1.25 9.02
C SER A 96 13.41 -1.30 8.45
N LEU A 97 13.22 -0.62 7.32
CA LEU A 97 12.03 -0.70 6.49
C LEU A 97 12.19 -1.86 5.50
N ILE A 98 11.22 -2.75 5.44
CA ILE A 98 11.12 -3.84 4.46
C ILE A 98 10.00 -3.50 3.51
N ILE A 99 10.29 -3.38 2.22
CA ILE A 99 9.33 -3.11 1.16
C ILE A 99 9.23 -4.36 0.28
N LEU A 100 8.04 -4.95 0.23
CA LEU A 100 7.72 -6.08 -0.64
C LEU A 100 7.05 -5.57 -1.90
N ILE A 101 7.71 -5.74 -3.05
CA ILE A 101 7.21 -5.33 -4.37
C ILE A 101 6.91 -6.55 -5.25
N GLY A 102 6.14 -6.33 -6.30
CA GLY A 102 5.82 -7.34 -7.30
C GLY A 102 4.33 -7.32 -7.68
N PRO A 103 3.95 -7.98 -8.76
CA PRO A 103 2.58 -8.05 -9.23
C PRO A 103 1.57 -8.57 -8.20
N SER A 104 0.28 -8.29 -8.42
CA SER A 104 -0.79 -8.89 -7.62
C SER A 104 -0.74 -10.42 -7.73
N GLY A 105 -1.02 -11.13 -6.64
CA GLY A 105 -0.97 -12.60 -6.62
C GLY A 105 0.42 -13.20 -6.34
N PHE A 106 1.50 -12.42 -6.31
CA PHE A 106 2.85 -12.94 -6.03
C PHE A 106 3.13 -13.24 -4.54
N GLY A 107 2.13 -13.02 -3.67
CA GLY A 107 2.21 -13.42 -2.27
C GLY A 107 2.73 -12.34 -1.32
N LYS A 108 2.76 -11.06 -1.71
CA LYS A 108 3.16 -9.95 -0.82
C LYS A 108 2.44 -9.99 0.52
N SER A 109 1.10 -9.98 0.53
CA SER A 109 0.30 -10.00 1.77
C SER A 109 0.52 -11.28 2.60
N THR A 110 0.72 -12.43 1.94
CA THR A 110 1.06 -13.71 2.60
C THR A 110 2.39 -13.62 3.36
N ILE A 111 3.43 -13.07 2.71
CA ILE A 111 4.73 -12.85 3.35
C ILE A 111 4.58 -11.82 4.48
N THR A 112 3.84 -10.73 4.24
CA THR A 112 3.53 -9.72 5.26
C THR A 112 2.92 -10.36 6.50
N GLY A 113 1.90 -11.19 6.35
CA GLY A 113 1.29 -11.93 7.45
C GLY A 113 2.29 -12.80 8.22
N LYS A 114 3.15 -13.54 7.52
CA LYS A 114 4.20 -14.37 8.16
C LYS A 114 5.23 -13.53 8.92
N LEU A 115 5.64 -12.38 8.39
CA LEU A 115 6.60 -11.48 9.05
C LEU A 115 5.98 -10.80 10.28
N LEU A 116 4.71 -10.45 10.24
CA LEU A 116 3.97 -9.93 11.40
C LEU A 116 3.86 -10.96 12.53
N ILE A 117 3.58 -12.23 12.21
CA ILE A 117 3.62 -13.33 13.18
C ILE A 117 5.00 -13.42 13.84
N LYS A 118 6.07 -13.12 13.11
CA LYS A 118 7.46 -13.14 13.58
C LYS A 118 7.94 -11.85 14.26
N GLY A 119 7.05 -10.87 14.50
CA GLY A 119 7.31 -9.68 15.30
C GLY A 119 7.65 -8.40 14.53
N CYS A 120 7.54 -8.41 13.20
CA CYS A 120 7.56 -7.16 12.45
C CYS A 120 6.31 -6.31 12.79
N LYS A 121 6.42 -4.99 12.62
CA LYS A 121 5.27 -4.07 12.65
C LYS A 121 4.84 -3.74 11.22
N LEU A 122 3.56 -3.49 11.01
CA LEU A 122 3.03 -3.11 9.71
C LEU A 122 3.26 -1.63 9.45
N VAL A 123 3.73 -1.30 8.25
CA VAL A 123 3.60 0.04 7.67
C VAL A 123 2.29 0.11 6.88
N GLY A 124 2.10 -0.83 5.99
CA GLY A 124 0.87 -0.97 5.21
C GLY A 124 0.89 -2.21 4.33
N ASP A 125 -0.29 -2.73 4.01
CA ASP A 125 -0.45 -3.75 2.97
C ASP A 125 -1.13 -3.12 1.76
N ASP A 126 -0.70 -3.51 0.56
CA ASP A 126 -1.18 -3.02 -0.74
C ASP A 126 -0.80 -1.57 -1.08
N LYS A 127 -0.83 -0.64 -0.14
CA LYS A 127 -0.48 0.77 -0.33
C LYS A 127 0.35 1.31 0.81
N ILE A 128 1.49 1.91 0.46
CA ILE A 128 2.35 2.66 1.40
C ILE A 128 2.75 4.00 0.81
N ILE A 129 2.86 5.01 1.64
CA ILE A 129 3.36 6.34 1.26
C ILE A 129 4.71 6.54 1.93
N LEU A 130 5.70 6.87 1.12
CA LEU A 130 7.07 7.14 1.52
C LEU A 130 7.47 8.56 1.15
N SER A 131 8.34 9.15 1.92
CA SER A 131 9.21 10.26 1.54
C SER A 131 10.67 9.76 1.45
N ASP A 132 11.61 10.66 1.19
CA ASP A 132 13.03 10.34 1.03
C ASP A 132 13.66 9.59 2.22
N LYS A 133 13.22 9.88 3.47
CA LYS A 133 13.83 9.35 4.71
C LYS A 133 12.85 8.73 5.69
N ARG A 134 11.55 8.75 5.40
CA ARG A 134 10.54 8.25 6.34
C ARG A 134 9.37 7.57 5.66
N VAL A 135 8.77 6.66 6.41
CA VAL A 135 7.42 6.18 6.15
C VAL A 135 6.44 7.26 6.57
N VAL A 136 5.56 7.69 5.67
CA VAL A 136 4.48 8.62 6.01
C VAL A 136 3.31 7.84 6.60
N CYS A 137 2.72 6.95 5.83
CA CYS A 137 1.69 6.02 6.31
C CYS A 137 1.50 4.86 5.31
N GLY A 138 0.62 3.94 5.67
CA GLY A 138 0.18 2.88 4.78
C GLY A 138 -1.20 2.36 5.18
N ASN A 139 -1.68 1.38 4.45
CA ASN A 139 -2.95 0.76 4.74
C ASN A 139 -2.83 -0.23 5.93
N PRO A 140 -3.59 -0.03 7.01
CA PRO A 140 -3.53 -0.89 8.19
C PRO A 140 -4.27 -2.23 8.04
N ILE A 141 -4.97 -2.44 6.93
CA ILE A 141 -5.76 -3.64 6.67
C ILE A 141 -4.97 -4.60 5.80
N ILE A 142 -4.80 -5.82 6.29
CA ILE A 142 -4.16 -6.90 5.53
C ILE A 142 -5.24 -7.75 4.87
N SER A 143 -5.06 -8.03 3.59
CA SER A 143 -5.97 -8.88 2.83
C SER A 143 -5.34 -10.23 2.49
N LEU A 144 -5.88 -11.32 3.00
CA LEU A 144 -5.32 -12.67 2.92
C LEU A 144 -6.33 -13.69 2.40
N ARG A 145 -5.82 -14.76 1.77
CA ARG A 145 -6.61 -15.96 1.39
C ARG A 145 -6.28 -17.18 2.26
N GLU A 146 -5.09 -17.22 2.84
CA GLU A 146 -4.55 -18.35 3.60
C GLU A 146 -5.12 -18.38 5.02
N LYS A 147 -6.06 -19.29 5.26
CA LYS A 147 -6.79 -19.44 6.55
C LYS A 147 -5.86 -19.63 7.75
N ASP A 148 -4.77 -20.36 7.61
CA ASP A 148 -3.83 -20.62 8.71
C ASP A 148 -3.08 -19.35 9.15
N ILE A 149 -2.71 -18.50 8.21
CA ILE A 149 -2.08 -17.21 8.52
C ILE A 149 -3.11 -16.28 9.17
N VAL A 150 -4.32 -16.23 8.62
CA VAL A 150 -5.43 -15.46 9.18
C VAL A 150 -5.67 -15.86 10.64
N ARG A 151 -5.84 -17.16 10.92
CA ARG A 151 -6.03 -17.69 12.28
C ARG A 151 -4.89 -17.31 13.22
N SER A 152 -3.65 -17.46 12.75
CA SER A 152 -2.45 -17.11 13.55
C SER A 152 -2.38 -15.62 13.89
N LEU A 153 -2.74 -14.74 12.95
CA LEU A 153 -2.79 -13.30 13.17
C LEU A 153 -3.91 -12.90 14.13
N CYS A 154 -5.10 -13.50 13.97
CA CYS A 154 -6.23 -13.26 14.87
C CYS A 154 -5.89 -13.62 16.32
N LEU A 155 -5.28 -14.78 16.54
CA LEU A 155 -4.83 -15.20 17.86
C LEU A 155 -3.76 -14.28 18.44
N LYS A 156 -2.74 -13.94 17.62
CA LYS A 156 -1.62 -13.10 18.07
C LYS A 156 -2.05 -11.68 18.44
N PHE A 157 -2.90 -11.07 17.63
CA PHE A 157 -3.29 -9.66 17.78
C PHE A 157 -4.64 -9.46 18.45
N LYS A 158 -5.36 -10.54 18.78
CA LYS A 158 -6.70 -10.54 19.36
C LYS A 158 -7.70 -9.73 18.53
N ILE A 159 -7.71 -9.95 17.21
CA ILE A 159 -8.54 -9.23 16.23
C ILE A 159 -9.54 -10.15 15.56
N GLY A 160 -10.66 -9.56 15.14
CA GLY A 160 -11.68 -10.25 14.35
C GLY A 160 -11.36 -10.31 12.87
N ILE A 161 -12.03 -11.21 12.16
CA ILE A 161 -11.99 -11.36 10.71
C ILE A 161 -13.15 -10.57 10.12
N LYS A 162 -12.86 -9.77 9.08
CA LYS A 162 -13.89 -9.16 8.24
C LYS A 162 -13.89 -9.83 6.87
N SER A 163 -15.05 -10.02 6.29
CA SER A 163 -15.24 -10.49 4.91
C SER A 163 -15.78 -9.35 4.04
N SER A 164 -15.61 -9.47 2.74
CA SER A 164 -16.16 -8.54 1.76
C SER A 164 -17.05 -9.29 0.78
N ASN A 165 -18.11 -8.63 0.32
CA ASN A 165 -18.98 -9.13 -0.74
C ASN A 165 -18.34 -9.01 -2.15
N PHE A 166 -17.16 -8.39 -2.25
CA PHE A 166 -16.48 -8.12 -3.53
C PHE A 166 -15.32 -9.08 -3.81
N THR A 167 -14.84 -9.80 -2.79
CA THR A 167 -13.69 -10.69 -2.93
C THR A 167 -13.76 -11.89 -2.00
N ASN A 168 -13.03 -12.96 -2.35
CA ASN A 168 -12.87 -14.15 -1.51
C ASN A 168 -11.67 -14.03 -0.55
N LYS A 169 -11.40 -12.83 -0.03
CA LYS A 169 -10.31 -12.57 0.89
C LYS A 169 -10.83 -12.32 2.30
N PHE A 170 -10.02 -12.64 3.28
CA PHE A 170 -10.18 -12.25 4.68
C PHE A 170 -9.43 -10.95 4.92
N TYR A 171 -10.05 -10.03 5.62
CA TYR A 171 -9.51 -8.72 5.93
C TYR A 171 -9.29 -8.59 7.44
N LEU A 172 -8.07 -8.23 7.81
CA LEU A 172 -7.63 -8.08 9.19
C LEU A 172 -7.13 -6.67 9.42
N GLU A 173 -7.81 -5.92 10.29
CA GLU A 173 -7.39 -4.59 10.69
C GLU A 173 -6.51 -4.69 11.94
N LEU A 174 -5.24 -4.29 11.83
CA LEU A 174 -4.30 -4.39 12.94
C LEU A 174 -4.53 -3.28 13.97
N PRO A 175 -4.29 -3.57 15.28
CA PRO A 175 -4.28 -2.54 16.31
C PRO A 175 -3.18 -1.50 16.07
N LYS A 176 -3.45 -0.24 16.41
CA LYS A 176 -2.52 0.91 16.25
C LYS A 176 -1.11 0.62 16.78
N ALA A 177 -0.97 -0.07 17.90
CA ALA A 177 0.33 -0.43 18.49
C ALA A 177 1.24 -1.27 17.58
N HIS A 178 0.67 -1.91 16.56
CA HIS A 178 1.38 -2.75 15.60
C HIS A 178 1.55 -2.10 14.23
N ILE A 179 1.18 -0.81 14.10
CA ILE A 179 1.28 -0.02 12.87
C ILE A 179 2.35 1.05 13.07
N ILE A 180 3.13 1.29 12.02
CA ILE A 180 4.16 2.33 11.98
C ILE A 180 3.73 3.41 10.98
N ASN A 181 3.57 4.62 11.48
CA ASN A 181 3.30 5.81 10.69
C ASN A 181 4.30 6.92 11.08
N ASN A 182 4.59 7.80 10.14
CA ASN A 182 5.44 8.97 10.31
C ASN A 182 6.77 8.66 11.02
N HIS A 183 7.46 7.63 10.55
CA HIS A 183 8.66 7.08 11.20
C HIS A 183 9.85 7.07 10.26
N GLU A 184 11.01 7.50 10.74
CA GLU A 184 12.27 7.43 10.00
C GLU A 184 12.81 6.00 9.96
N PHE A 185 13.55 5.71 8.90
CA PHE A 185 14.25 4.43 8.75
C PHE A 185 15.75 4.67 8.52
N LYS A 186 16.58 3.80 9.07
CA LYS A 186 18.03 3.83 8.86
C LYS A 186 18.45 2.97 7.67
N ARG A 187 17.73 1.88 7.42
CA ARG A 187 18.00 0.96 6.31
C ARG A 187 16.70 0.60 5.60
N VAL A 188 16.79 0.40 4.29
CA VAL A 188 15.67 -0.07 3.48
C VAL A 188 16.06 -1.37 2.80
N PHE A 189 15.22 -2.38 2.92
CA PHE A 189 15.29 -3.63 2.16
C PHE A 189 14.16 -3.65 1.16
N ILE A 190 14.48 -3.71 -0.13
CA ILE A 190 13.47 -3.82 -1.18
C ILE A 190 13.54 -5.22 -1.76
N ILE A 191 12.44 -5.95 -1.64
CA ILE A 191 12.38 -7.36 -1.97
C ILE A 191 11.28 -7.60 -3.00
N LYS A 192 11.66 -7.97 -4.21
CA LYS A 192 10.75 -8.48 -5.22
C LYS A 192 10.48 -9.95 -4.95
N ALA A 193 9.32 -10.25 -4.37
CA ALA A 193 9.00 -11.60 -3.90
C ALA A 193 8.02 -12.31 -4.83
N ARG A 194 8.24 -13.63 -5.04
CA ARG A 194 7.32 -14.52 -5.73
C ARG A 194 7.16 -15.82 -4.95
N LEU A 195 5.95 -16.09 -4.47
CA LEU A 195 5.67 -17.35 -3.81
C LEU A 195 5.31 -18.45 -4.82
N ASN A 196 5.95 -19.59 -4.66
CA ASN A 196 5.67 -20.82 -5.39
C ASN A 196 6.18 -22.02 -4.61
N ASN A 197 6.01 -23.22 -5.16
CA ASN A 197 6.48 -24.47 -4.55
C ASN A 197 7.83 -24.92 -5.09
N LEU A 198 8.53 -24.10 -5.86
CA LEU A 198 9.83 -24.39 -6.41
C LEU A 198 10.95 -24.25 -5.38
N LYS A 199 12.16 -24.71 -5.74
CA LYS A 199 13.36 -24.54 -4.93
C LYS A 199 13.60 -23.05 -4.65
N PHE A 200 13.93 -22.74 -3.40
CA PHE A 200 14.23 -21.37 -2.99
C PHE A 200 15.37 -20.74 -3.80
N LYS A 201 15.15 -19.54 -4.26
CA LYS A 201 16.11 -18.73 -4.99
C LYS A 201 16.17 -17.33 -4.39
N CYS A 202 17.39 -16.83 -4.19
CA CYS A 202 17.65 -15.46 -3.75
C CYS A 202 18.74 -14.85 -4.64
N LEU A 203 18.44 -13.72 -5.26
CA LEU A 203 19.36 -12.99 -6.14
C LEU A 203 19.43 -11.53 -5.71
N LYS A 204 20.61 -10.92 -5.80
CA LYS A 204 20.73 -9.46 -5.72
C LYS A 204 20.18 -8.80 -6.98
N LEU A 205 19.50 -7.66 -6.82
CA LEU A 205 18.97 -6.85 -7.91
C LEU A 205 19.86 -5.63 -8.13
N LYS A 206 19.92 -5.17 -9.38
CA LYS A 206 20.56 -3.89 -9.72
C LYS A 206 19.66 -2.73 -9.29
N PRO A 207 20.21 -1.63 -8.73
CA PRO A 207 19.43 -0.46 -8.33
C PRO A 207 18.56 0.10 -9.47
N SER A 208 19.08 0.16 -10.68
CA SER A 208 18.36 0.66 -11.86
C SER A 208 17.07 -0.14 -12.14
N ASN A 209 17.12 -1.46 -12.01
CA ASN A 209 15.94 -2.32 -12.25
C ASN A 209 14.88 -2.09 -11.17
N VAL A 210 15.31 -1.95 -9.91
CA VAL A 210 14.38 -1.68 -8.79
C VAL A 210 13.80 -0.28 -8.91
N SER A 211 14.62 0.72 -9.25
CA SER A 211 14.13 2.08 -9.51
C SER A 211 13.07 2.10 -10.61
N PHE A 212 13.31 1.38 -11.70
CA PHE A 212 12.35 1.27 -12.80
C PHE A 212 11.04 0.59 -12.37
N ASP A 213 11.12 -0.53 -11.63
CA ASP A 213 9.94 -1.21 -11.09
C ASP A 213 9.10 -0.28 -10.20
N LEU A 214 9.75 0.42 -9.25
CA LEU A 214 9.07 1.34 -8.34
C LEU A 214 8.47 2.56 -9.07
N PHE A 215 9.21 3.15 -10.00
CA PHE A 215 8.72 4.30 -10.74
C PHE A 215 7.56 3.92 -11.67
N SER A 216 7.64 2.75 -12.31
CA SER A 216 6.54 2.22 -13.13
C SER A 216 5.29 1.98 -12.30
N ASP A 217 5.43 1.51 -11.06
CA ASP A 217 4.32 1.32 -10.12
C ASP A 217 3.68 2.66 -9.72
N VAL A 218 4.48 3.68 -9.41
CA VAL A 218 3.99 5.05 -9.14
C VAL A 218 3.23 5.60 -10.34
N LEU A 219 3.77 5.44 -11.56
CA LEU A 219 3.11 5.90 -12.79
C LEU A 219 1.80 5.15 -13.04
N ALA A 220 1.80 3.84 -12.88
CA ALA A 220 0.60 3.02 -13.06
C ALA A 220 -0.49 3.45 -12.07
N THR A 221 -0.14 3.60 -10.80
CA THR A 221 -1.08 4.06 -9.77
C THR A 221 -1.57 5.48 -10.05
N ALA A 222 -0.68 6.38 -10.48
CA ALA A 222 -1.03 7.75 -10.85
C ALA A 222 -1.99 7.81 -12.05
N ARG A 223 -1.86 6.90 -12.99
CA ARG A 223 -2.75 6.79 -14.15
C ARG A 223 -4.05 6.01 -13.88
N GLY A 224 -4.22 5.50 -12.66
CA GLY A 224 -5.34 4.63 -12.30
C GLY A 224 -5.24 3.22 -12.91
N PHE A 225 -4.10 2.89 -13.51
CA PHE A 225 -3.78 1.55 -13.95
C PHE A 225 -3.27 0.74 -12.76
N GLU A 226 -4.14 0.33 -11.89
CA GLU A 226 -3.83 -0.84 -11.11
C GLU A 226 -4.14 -2.03 -12.00
N SER A 227 -3.24 -3.01 -12.01
CA SER A 227 -3.35 -4.25 -12.78
C SER A 227 -4.54 -5.09 -12.30
N PHE A 228 -5.75 -4.58 -12.54
CA PHE A 228 -6.94 -5.36 -12.43
C PHE A 228 -7.17 -6.07 -13.77
N SER A 229 -7.27 -7.37 -13.70
CA SER A 229 -7.90 -8.20 -14.71
C SER A 229 -9.41 -7.93 -14.77
N VAL A 230 -9.79 -6.66 -14.89
CA VAL A 230 -11.17 -6.25 -15.19
C VAL A 230 -11.17 -5.75 -16.62
N ASP A 231 -11.76 -6.51 -17.49
CA ASP A 231 -12.06 -6.10 -18.86
C ASP A 231 -13.39 -5.32 -18.89
N PRO A 232 -13.43 -4.12 -19.45
CA PRO A 232 -12.33 -3.32 -20.00
C PRO A 232 -11.53 -2.55 -18.92
N PRO A 233 -10.25 -2.20 -19.20
CA PRO A 233 -9.45 -1.45 -18.26
C PRO A 233 -10.11 -0.09 -17.97
N ILE A 234 -10.25 0.24 -16.70
CA ILE A 234 -10.79 1.53 -16.28
C ILE A 234 -9.76 2.60 -16.62
N ILE A 235 -9.97 3.30 -17.72
CA ILE A 235 -9.10 4.40 -18.13
C ILE A 235 -9.37 5.57 -17.18
N SER A 236 -8.40 5.86 -16.33
CA SER A 236 -8.44 7.07 -15.50
C SER A 236 -8.29 8.32 -16.36
N PRO A 237 -8.99 9.41 -16.02
CA PRO A 237 -8.79 10.68 -16.72
C PRO A 237 -7.31 11.08 -16.68
N LYS A 238 -6.82 11.70 -17.75
CA LYS A 238 -5.45 12.21 -17.86
C LYS A 238 -5.08 12.96 -16.58
N ILE A 239 -4.02 12.51 -15.89
CA ILE A 239 -3.49 13.24 -14.76
C ILE A 239 -2.65 14.36 -15.35
N ASN A 240 -3.09 15.59 -15.14
CA ASN A 240 -2.27 16.77 -15.42
C ASN A 240 -1.23 16.91 -14.30
N CYS A 241 -0.21 16.04 -14.34
CA CYS A 241 0.93 16.14 -13.45
C CYS A 241 2.12 16.63 -14.28
N PRO A 242 2.74 17.76 -13.94
CA PRO A 242 3.87 18.29 -14.67
C PRO A 242 5.05 17.30 -14.74
N ASP A 243 5.71 17.16 -15.87
CA ASP A 243 6.88 16.27 -16.06
C ASP A 243 7.97 16.49 -15.01
N LYS A 244 8.14 17.74 -14.55
CA LYS A 244 9.06 18.10 -13.46
C LYS A 244 8.79 17.32 -12.17
N ILE A 245 7.52 17.05 -11.84
CA ILE A 245 7.14 16.31 -10.63
C ILE A 245 7.53 14.84 -10.78
N PHE A 246 7.25 14.23 -11.92
CA PHE A 246 7.64 12.85 -12.18
C PHE A 246 9.16 12.67 -12.20
N LYS A 247 9.91 13.62 -12.80
CA LYS A 247 11.38 13.62 -12.77
C LYS A 247 11.90 13.62 -11.33
N LYS A 248 11.36 14.49 -10.48
CA LYS A 248 11.75 14.58 -9.06
C LYS A 248 11.39 13.31 -8.29
N THR A 249 10.26 12.67 -8.61
CA THR A 249 9.88 11.39 -8.02
C THR A 249 10.88 10.29 -8.38
N LEU A 250 11.28 10.22 -9.64
CA LEU A 250 12.31 9.28 -10.08
C LEU A 250 13.66 9.53 -9.37
N GLU A 251 14.05 10.79 -9.19
CA GLU A 251 15.23 11.17 -8.42
C GLU A 251 15.15 10.66 -6.97
N ASN A 252 14.01 10.85 -6.29
CA ASN A 252 13.81 10.35 -4.93
C ASN A 252 13.86 8.81 -4.85
N ILE A 253 13.23 8.12 -5.80
CA ILE A 253 13.27 6.66 -5.90
C ILE A 253 14.72 6.18 -6.12
N ASN A 254 15.47 6.86 -7.00
CA ASN A 254 16.88 6.56 -7.23
C ASN A 254 17.71 6.74 -5.96
N ILE A 255 17.51 7.82 -5.21
CA ILE A 255 18.19 8.03 -3.93
C ILE A 255 17.95 6.85 -2.98
N ILE A 256 16.71 6.41 -2.81
CA ILE A 256 16.38 5.29 -1.93
C ILE A 256 17.05 3.99 -2.43
N THR A 257 16.98 3.70 -3.73
CA THR A 257 17.50 2.44 -4.28
C THR A 257 19.02 2.38 -4.29
N TYR A 258 19.70 3.46 -4.70
CA TYR A 258 21.16 3.50 -4.75
C TYR A 258 21.80 3.57 -3.36
N ASN A 259 21.22 4.28 -2.42
CA ASN A 259 21.69 4.30 -1.03
C ASN A 259 21.53 2.94 -0.33
N ASN A 260 20.64 2.10 -0.82
CA ASN A 260 20.39 0.76 -0.28
C ASN A 260 20.73 -0.36 -1.28
N LYS A 261 21.68 -0.14 -2.18
CA LYS A 261 22.06 -1.06 -3.27
C LYS A 261 22.37 -2.48 -2.80
N ASP A 262 22.87 -2.65 -1.59
CA ASP A 262 23.21 -3.95 -1.02
C ASP A 262 22.00 -4.69 -0.43
N ASN A 263 20.86 -4.03 -0.31
CA ASN A 263 19.64 -4.52 0.30
C ASN A 263 18.50 -4.75 -0.71
N LEU A 264 18.84 -4.92 -2.00
CA LEU A 264 17.88 -5.13 -3.09
C LEU A 264 17.90 -6.60 -3.52
N PHE A 265 16.76 -7.30 -3.38
CA PHE A 265 16.72 -8.75 -3.61
C PHE A 265 15.50 -9.16 -4.43
N TYR A 266 15.70 -10.20 -5.26
CA TYR A 266 14.64 -11.07 -5.75
C TYR A 266 14.62 -12.33 -4.91
N MET A 267 13.44 -12.73 -4.43
CA MET A 267 13.26 -13.98 -3.68
C MET A 267 12.08 -14.77 -4.24
N GLU A 268 12.32 -16.04 -4.48
CA GLU A 268 11.35 -16.99 -4.99
C GLU A 268 11.35 -18.27 -4.16
N GLY A 269 10.18 -18.86 -3.90
CA GLY A 269 10.04 -20.11 -3.17
C GLY A 269 8.81 -20.16 -2.26
N ASN A 270 8.79 -21.13 -1.35
CA ASN A 270 7.67 -21.25 -0.42
C ASN A 270 7.68 -20.12 0.63
N GLN A 271 6.50 -19.81 1.14
CA GLN A 271 6.27 -18.70 2.06
C GLN A 271 7.12 -18.74 3.34
N SER A 272 7.37 -19.93 3.89
CA SER A 272 8.13 -20.10 5.14
C SER A 272 9.60 -19.78 4.91
N LYS A 273 10.19 -20.29 3.83
CA LYS A 273 11.59 -20.07 3.49
C LYS A 273 11.85 -18.62 3.12
N VAL A 274 11.01 -18.02 2.27
CA VAL A 274 11.14 -16.61 1.89
C VAL A 274 11.07 -15.70 3.12
N SER A 275 10.07 -15.88 4.00
CA SER A 275 9.96 -15.06 5.21
C SER A 275 11.10 -15.26 6.22
N GLN A 276 11.66 -16.46 6.32
CA GLN A 276 12.84 -16.71 7.15
C GLN A 276 14.08 -16.00 6.62
N GLU A 277 14.34 -16.07 5.33
CA GLU A 277 15.51 -15.42 4.72
C GLU A 277 15.41 -13.89 4.77
N ILE A 278 14.22 -13.32 4.59
CA ILE A 278 13.99 -11.88 4.80
C ILE A 278 14.44 -11.47 6.22
N LEU A 279 13.96 -12.18 7.26
CA LEU A 279 14.33 -11.86 8.63
C LEU A 279 15.83 -12.08 8.92
N LYS A 280 16.45 -13.07 8.31
CA LYS A 280 17.88 -13.30 8.43
C LYS A 280 18.70 -12.15 7.84
N LEU A 281 18.29 -11.61 6.69
CA LEU A 281 18.94 -10.44 6.08
C LEU A 281 18.79 -9.19 6.93
N VAL A 282 17.60 -8.92 7.44
CA VAL A 282 17.30 -7.68 8.20
C VAL A 282 17.92 -7.71 9.61
N ARG A 283 18.25 -8.89 10.15
CA ARG A 283 18.90 -9.04 11.48
C ARG A 283 20.42 -8.80 11.45
N LYS A 284 21.05 -8.92 10.29
CA LYS A 284 22.46 -8.56 10.07
C LYS A 284 22.65 -7.03 10.02
#